data_981a6fb6efbb942de2c4643b7ffc5ee1
#
_entry.id   981a6fb6efbb942de2c4643b7ffc5ee1
#
_cell.length_a   1.000
_cell.length_b   1.000
_cell.length_c   1.000
_cell.angle_alpha   90.00
_cell.angle_beta   90.00
_cell.angle_gamma   90.00
#
_symmetry.space_group_name_H-M   'P 1'
#
loop_
_entity.id
_entity.type
_entity.pdbx_description
1 polymer ?
#
loop_
_entity_poly.entity_id
_entity_poly.type
_entity_poly.pdbx_seq_one_letter_code
_entity_poly.pdbx_strand_id
1 'polypeptide(L)'
;MLLVMDIGNTNITMGIFNGDKYLGTFRMTTKRSRTSDEYAITLRELIELQEVSVSDIDAVIVASVVPEVMHSLGSAFVKYFGIKPMVVSAGIKTGIRIVTENPKQVGADRIVDAVAAYTLYGGPVIVIDFGTATTYDIVGPEGTFEGAVIAPGIRTSAQALWNMAAMLPEVEIKKPASVMAKETVSSMQAGIVFGQIGQAEYIVNKIKKESGYDNVKVVATGGLGNIISKETDVIDIYDPQLTLKGLKIIYDKNNKKR
;
A
#
# COMPACT_ATOMS: atom_id res chain seq x y z
N MET A 1 11.03 14.81 13.78
CA MET A 1 9.90 13.97 13.33
C MET A 1 10.34 13.06 12.19
N LEU A 2 9.65 11.94 11.96
CA LEU A 2 9.90 11.00 10.86
C LEU A 2 8.87 11.20 9.75
N LEU A 3 9.33 11.43 8.52
CA LEU A 3 8.52 11.36 7.31
C LEU A 3 8.64 9.95 6.71
N VAL A 4 7.53 9.28 6.51
CA VAL A 4 7.45 7.98 5.84
C VAL A 4 6.79 8.14 4.48
N MET A 5 7.31 7.45 3.45
CA MET A 5 6.87 7.62 2.08
C MET A 5 6.74 6.28 1.38
N ASP A 6 5.59 6.04 0.80
CA ASP A 6 5.34 4.94 -0.13
C ASP A 6 5.15 5.48 -1.54
N ILE A 7 6.02 5.04 -2.47
CA ILE A 7 6.05 5.51 -3.86
C ILE A 7 5.50 4.41 -4.76
N GLY A 8 4.19 4.48 -4.97
CA GLY A 8 3.48 3.62 -5.92
C GLY A 8 3.47 4.18 -7.35
N ASN A 9 3.01 3.37 -8.30
CA ASN A 9 2.93 3.76 -9.72
C ASN A 9 1.97 4.94 -9.98
N THR A 10 0.95 5.10 -9.16
CA THR A 10 -0.10 6.14 -9.35
C THR A 10 0.09 7.31 -8.39
N ASN A 11 0.37 7.03 -7.14
CA ASN A 11 0.49 8.04 -6.09
C ASN A 11 1.73 7.79 -5.23
N ILE A 12 2.28 8.88 -4.70
CA ILE A 12 3.19 8.91 -3.57
C ILE A 12 2.35 9.22 -2.33
N THR A 13 2.27 8.27 -1.41
CA THR A 13 1.56 8.44 -0.13
C THR A 13 2.59 8.71 0.97
N MET A 14 2.32 9.71 1.79
CA MET A 14 3.23 10.19 2.83
C MET A 14 2.54 10.27 4.17
N GLY A 15 3.29 10.07 5.24
CA GLY A 15 2.81 10.24 6.61
C GLY A 15 3.89 10.82 7.50
N ILE A 16 3.50 11.55 8.53
CA ILE A 16 4.41 12.13 9.51
C ILE A 16 4.16 11.50 10.87
N PHE A 17 5.25 11.09 11.53
CA PHE A 17 5.24 10.59 12.90
C PHE A 17 6.10 11.47 13.81
N ASN A 18 5.55 11.83 14.97
CA ASN A 18 6.29 12.43 16.07
C ASN A 18 6.41 11.41 17.20
N GLY A 19 7.55 10.74 17.29
CA GLY A 19 7.66 9.51 18.08
C GLY A 19 6.68 8.46 17.58
N ASP A 20 5.78 8.01 18.46
CA ASP A 20 4.71 7.05 18.10
C ASP A 20 3.41 7.71 17.65
N LYS A 21 3.31 9.04 17.80
CA LYS A 21 2.12 9.77 17.41
C LYS A 21 2.10 10.00 15.90
N TYR A 22 1.08 9.45 15.23
CA TYR A 22 0.77 9.76 13.85
C TYR A 22 0.08 11.13 13.73
N LEU A 23 0.61 12.02 12.88
CA LEU A 23 0.10 13.39 12.75
C LEU A 23 -0.85 13.56 11.55
N GLY A 24 -0.57 12.88 10.44
CA GLY A 24 -1.41 13.00 9.25
C GLY A 24 -0.84 12.28 8.04
N THR A 25 -1.69 12.14 7.01
CA THR A 25 -1.31 11.61 5.69
C THR A 25 -1.64 12.60 4.59
N PHE A 26 -0.80 12.61 3.59
CA PHE A 26 -0.99 13.41 2.39
C PHE A 26 -0.47 12.68 1.17
N ARG A 27 -0.88 13.09 0.00
CA ARG A 27 -0.59 12.39 -1.26
C ARG A 27 -0.26 13.36 -2.37
N MET A 28 0.59 12.88 -3.27
CA MET A 28 0.81 13.54 -4.55
C MET A 28 0.82 12.49 -5.67
N THR A 29 0.46 12.89 -6.87
CA THR A 29 0.53 12.01 -8.04
C THR A 29 1.98 11.67 -8.36
N THR A 30 2.26 10.40 -8.65
CA THR A 30 3.56 9.97 -9.14
C THR A 30 3.78 10.49 -10.56
N LYS A 31 4.73 11.41 -10.72
CA LYS A 31 5.16 11.95 -12.02
C LYS A 31 6.65 11.65 -12.19
N ARG A 32 6.98 10.80 -13.18
CA ARG A 32 8.36 10.36 -13.42
C ARG A 32 9.28 11.49 -13.90
N SER A 33 8.70 12.51 -14.53
CA SER A 33 9.44 13.64 -15.12
C SER A 33 9.69 14.80 -14.15
N ARG A 34 9.30 14.69 -12.87
CA ARG A 34 9.55 15.78 -11.91
C ARG A 34 11.05 15.92 -11.59
N THR A 35 11.48 17.17 -11.55
CA THR A 35 12.82 17.54 -11.08
C THR A 35 12.93 17.49 -9.55
N SER A 36 14.15 17.52 -9.03
CA SER A 36 14.38 17.62 -7.59
C SER A 36 13.79 18.91 -6.99
N ASP A 37 13.78 19.99 -7.75
CA ASP A 37 13.29 21.30 -7.30
C ASP A 37 11.75 21.28 -7.18
N GLU A 38 11.04 20.68 -8.16
CA GLU A 38 9.58 20.50 -8.09
C GLU A 38 9.17 19.57 -6.94
N TYR A 39 9.94 18.51 -6.67
CA TYR A 39 9.70 17.66 -5.49
C TYR A 39 9.87 18.46 -4.21
N ALA A 40 10.95 19.23 -4.08
CA ALA A 40 11.24 20.00 -2.87
C ALA A 40 10.14 21.03 -2.56
N ILE A 41 9.67 21.77 -3.56
CA ILE A 41 8.57 22.73 -3.40
C ILE A 41 7.30 22.03 -2.95
N THR A 42 6.89 20.98 -3.69
CA THR A 42 5.64 20.28 -3.39
C THR A 42 5.69 19.61 -2.00
N LEU A 43 6.82 19.00 -1.63
CA LEU A 43 6.98 18.36 -0.32
C LEU A 43 6.90 19.39 0.81
N ARG A 44 7.57 20.53 0.66
CA ARG A 44 7.52 21.62 1.65
C ARG A 44 6.09 22.06 1.88
N GLU A 45 5.37 22.43 0.82
CA GLU A 45 3.97 22.87 0.91
C GLU A 45 3.08 21.83 1.57
N LEU A 46 3.20 20.54 1.18
CA LEU A 46 2.40 19.47 1.74
C LEU A 46 2.70 19.20 3.23
N ILE A 47 3.96 19.33 3.66
CA ILE A 47 4.37 19.18 5.07
C ILE A 47 3.80 20.36 5.88
N GLU A 48 3.95 21.59 5.38
CA GLU A 48 3.45 22.80 6.06
C GLU A 48 1.93 22.81 6.19
N LEU A 49 1.19 22.25 5.21
CA LEU A 49 -0.26 22.04 5.32
C LEU A 49 -0.69 21.12 6.48
N GLN A 50 0.25 20.32 7.01
CA GLN A 50 0.01 19.50 8.21
C GLN A 50 0.38 20.24 9.51
N GLU A 51 0.59 21.56 9.46
CA GLU A 51 1.04 22.39 10.58
C GLU A 51 2.40 21.93 11.17
N VAL A 52 3.26 21.32 10.32
CA VAL A 52 4.60 20.85 10.66
C VAL A 52 5.63 21.69 9.93
N SER A 53 6.63 22.20 10.67
CA SER A 53 7.76 22.86 10.02
C SER A 53 8.65 21.82 9.33
N VAL A 54 9.14 22.17 8.14
CA VAL A 54 10.12 21.32 7.43
C VAL A 54 11.37 21.04 8.28
N SER A 55 11.78 22.02 9.11
CA SER A 55 12.91 21.87 10.03
C SER A 55 12.68 20.84 11.15
N ASP A 56 11.45 20.45 11.41
CA ASP A 56 11.09 19.42 12.40
C ASP A 56 11.24 18.00 11.87
N ILE A 57 11.44 17.85 10.55
CA ILE A 57 11.69 16.54 9.94
C ILE A 57 13.17 16.20 10.08
N ASP A 58 13.48 15.20 10.91
CA ASP A 58 14.84 14.76 11.19
C ASP A 58 15.26 13.54 10.33
N ALA A 59 14.28 12.81 9.82
CA ALA A 59 14.50 11.57 9.09
C ALA A 59 13.42 11.29 8.07
N VAL A 60 13.80 10.53 7.04
CA VAL A 60 12.91 10.08 5.98
C VAL A 60 13.15 8.60 5.70
N ILE A 61 12.08 7.81 5.60
CA ILE A 61 12.12 6.44 5.07
C ILE A 61 11.20 6.30 3.88
N VAL A 62 11.66 5.58 2.86
CA VAL A 62 10.97 5.44 1.57
C VAL A 62 10.89 3.97 1.17
N ALA A 63 9.70 3.49 0.82
CA ALA A 63 9.50 2.34 -0.04
C ALA A 63 9.15 2.81 -1.44
N SER A 64 9.65 2.15 -2.46
CA SER A 64 9.37 2.54 -3.86
C SER A 64 9.33 1.33 -4.78
N VAL A 65 8.34 1.33 -5.66
CA VAL A 65 8.25 0.45 -6.84
C VAL A 65 8.44 1.22 -8.16
N VAL A 66 8.91 2.48 -8.07
CA VAL A 66 9.16 3.37 -9.22
C VAL A 66 10.60 3.90 -9.17
N PRO A 67 11.58 3.13 -9.66
CA PRO A 67 13.01 3.51 -9.57
C PRO A 67 13.33 4.86 -10.18
N GLU A 68 12.64 5.25 -11.25
CA GLU A 68 12.89 6.49 -12.00
C GLU A 68 12.65 7.76 -11.15
N VAL A 69 11.78 7.68 -10.15
CA VAL A 69 11.48 8.79 -9.24
C VAL A 69 12.59 8.98 -8.20
N MET A 70 13.27 7.90 -7.83
CA MET A 70 14.17 7.86 -6.67
C MET A 70 15.37 8.80 -6.78
N HIS A 71 15.91 9.01 -7.99
CA HIS A 71 17.05 9.91 -8.19
C HIS A 71 16.66 11.37 -7.86
N SER A 72 15.60 11.88 -8.50
CA SER A 72 15.16 13.28 -8.30
C SER A 72 14.64 13.51 -6.89
N LEU A 73 13.87 12.56 -6.35
CA LEU A 73 13.33 12.66 -4.99
C LEU A 73 14.45 12.61 -3.93
N GLY A 74 15.39 11.67 -4.07
CA GLY A 74 16.54 11.58 -3.16
C GLY A 74 17.40 12.84 -3.20
N SER A 75 17.64 13.39 -4.39
CA SER A 75 18.36 14.66 -4.58
C SER A 75 17.61 15.83 -3.92
N ALA A 76 16.27 15.87 -3.99
CA ALA A 76 15.45 16.88 -3.33
C ALA A 76 15.67 16.87 -1.82
N PHE A 77 15.63 15.68 -1.19
CA PHE A 77 15.85 15.55 0.25
C PHE A 77 17.25 15.98 0.67
N VAL A 78 18.27 15.55 -0.06
CA VAL A 78 19.66 15.91 0.27
C VAL A 78 19.89 17.42 0.08
N LYS A 79 19.43 17.98 -1.05
CA LYS A 79 19.72 19.39 -1.41
C LYS A 79 18.94 20.40 -0.57
N TYR A 80 17.66 20.12 -0.28
CA TYR A 80 16.76 21.12 0.30
C TYR A 80 16.37 20.84 1.76
N PHE A 81 16.46 19.57 2.19
CA PHE A 81 16.11 19.17 3.55
C PHE A 81 17.34 18.75 4.37
N GLY A 82 18.51 18.57 3.72
CA GLY A 82 19.72 18.10 4.39
C GLY A 82 19.63 16.64 4.88
N ILE A 83 18.65 15.88 4.41
CA ILE A 83 18.35 14.52 4.88
C ILE A 83 18.66 13.51 3.77
N LYS A 84 19.41 12.45 4.11
CA LYS A 84 19.56 11.28 3.23
C LYS A 84 18.46 10.27 3.56
N PRO A 85 17.50 9.99 2.67
CA PRO A 85 16.43 9.03 2.94
C PRO A 85 16.97 7.62 3.17
N MET A 86 16.40 6.92 4.15
CA MET A 86 16.52 5.47 4.27
C MET A 86 15.61 4.82 3.23
N VAL A 87 16.14 3.95 2.38
CA VAL A 87 15.36 3.27 1.34
C VAL A 87 15.16 1.82 1.72
N VAL A 88 13.91 1.37 1.68
CA VAL A 88 13.57 -0.05 1.88
C VAL A 88 14.10 -0.84 0.69
N SER A 89 15.14 -1.60 0.91
CA SER A 89 15.87 -2.38 -0.10
C SER A 89 16.48 -3.64 0.50
N ALA A 90 17.09 -4.46 -0.33
CA ALA A 90 17.80 -5.65 0.13
C ALA A 90 18.85 -5.30 1.21
N GLY A 91 18.85 -6.06 2.31
CA GLY A 91 19.78 -5.86 3.45
C GLY A 91 19.23 -4.99 4.58
N ILE A 92 18.13 -4.27 4.41
CA ILE A 92 17.47 -3.56 5.51
C ILE A 92 16.81 -4.57 6.48
N LYS A 93 16.87 -4.29 7.78
CA LYS A 93 16.25 -5.14 8.80
C LYS A 93 14.73 -4.95 8.78
N THR A 94 14.01 -5.91 8.25
CA THR A 94 12.54 -5.88 8.21
C THR A 94 11.89 -6.62 9.39
N GLY A 95 12.51 -7.69 9.86
CA GLY A 95 11.95 -8.57 10.89
C GLY A 95 11.06 -9.67 10.34
N ILE A 96 10.92 -9.76 9.01
CA ILE A 96 10.33 -10.90 8.30
C ILE A 96 11.38 -11.53 7.38
N ARG A 97 11.19 -12.80 7.04
CA ARG A 97 12.05 -13.56 6.14
C ARG A 97 11.26 -13.89 4.87
N ILE A 98 11.80 -13.54 3.72
CA ILE A 98 11.16 -13.82 2.42
C ILE A 98 11.67 -15.20 1.96
N VAL A 99 10.75 -16.15 1.75
CA VAL A 99 11.05 -17.54 1.37
C VAL A 99 10.48 -17.92 -0.01
N THR A 100 10.06 -16.93 -0.80
CA THR A 100 9.65 -17.14 -2.19
C THR A 100 10.82 -17.55 -3.05
N GLU A 101 10.56 -18.18 -4.22
CA GLU A 101 11.61 -18.60 -5.17
C GLU A 101 12.54 -17.47 -5.57
N ASN A 102 12.02 -16.26 -5.74
CA ASN A 102 12.76 -15.06 -6.12
C ASN A 102 12.51 -13.89 -5.14
N PRO A 103 13.16 -13.87 -3.97
CA PRO A 103 12.94 -12.84 -2.96
C PRO A 103 13.15 -11.40 -3.44
N LYS A 104 14.02 -11.20 -4.45
CA LYS A 104 14.32 -9.87 -5.00
C LYS A 104 13.19 -9.31 -5.88
N GLN A 105 12.22 -10.13 -6.28
CA GLN A 105 11.06 -9.71 -7.07
C GLN A 105 9.89 -9.24 -6.22
N VAL A 106 9.95 -9.42 -4.90
CA VAL A 106 8.91 -8.91 -3.99
C VAL A 106 9.06 -7.41 -3.87
N GLY A 107 8.01 -6.67 -4.23
CA GLY A 107 7.97 -5.20 -4.14
C GLY A 107 8.20 -4.71 -2.72
N ALA A 108 8.84 -3.54 -2.60
CA ALA A 108 9.14 -2.94 -1.29
C ALA A 108 7.86 -2.62 -0.51
N ASP A 109 6.80 -2.17 -1.18
CA ASP A 109 5.47 -1.92 -0.64
C ASP A 109 4.88 -3.17 0.04
N ARG A 110 4.92 -4.31 -0.64
CA ARG A 110 4.42 -5.59 -0.12
C ARG A 110 5.21 -6.08 1.09
N ILE A 111 6.54 -5.89 1.08
CA ILE A 111 7.40 -6.19 2.24
C ILE A 111 7.01 -5.32 3.43
N VAL A 112 6.78 -4.03 3.20
CA VAL A 112 6.37 -3.06 4.23
C VAL A 112 5.02 -3.44 4.84
N ASP A 113 4.04 -3.79 4.00
CA ASP A 113 2.71 -4.21 4.45
C ASP A 113 2.76 -5.51 5.24
N ALA A 114 3.54 -6.50 4.79
CA ALA A 114 3.77 -7.75 5.49
C ALA A 114 4.42 -7.53 6.87
N VAL A 115 5.41 -6.63 6.96
CA VAL A 115 6.04 -6.23 8.25
C VAL A 115 5.02 -5.62 9.19
N ALA A 116 4.19 -4.71 8.69
CA ALA A 116 3.16 -4.06 9.48
C ALA A 116 2.13 -5.07 9.99
N ALA A 117 1.56 -5.86 9.10
CA ALA A 117 0.52 -6.82 9.44
C ALA A 117 1.01 -7.85 10.46
N TYR A 118 2.19 -8.44 10.22
CA TYR A 118 2.78 -9.41 11.14
C TYR A 118 3.13 -8.80 12.50
N THR A 119 3.70 -7.60 12.52
CA THR A 119 4.14 -6.95 13.77
C THR A 119 2.95 -6.49 14.62
N LEU A 120 1.90 -5.96 13.98
CA LEU A 120 0.76 -5.36 14.68
C LEU A 120 -0.33 -6.37 15.04
N TYR A 121 -0.51 -7.37 14.19
CA TYR A 121 -1.67 -8.28 14.29
C TYR A 121 -1.29 -9.74 14.49
N GLY A 122 0.01 -10.07 14.41
CA GLY A 122 0.53 -11.43 14.52
C GLY A 122 0.41 -12.24 13.24
N GLY A 123 0.96 -13.46 13.27
CA GLY A 123 0.85 -14.44 12.19
C GLY A 123 0.25 -15.77 12.65
N PRO A 124 -0.25 -16.62 11.72
CA PRO A 124 -0.24 -16.41 10.27
C PRO A 124 -1.22 -15.32 9.84
N VAL A 125 -0.84 -14.55 8.80
CA VAL A 125 -1.67 -13.43 8.31
C VAL A 125 -1.66 -13.34 6.79
N ILE A 126 -2.83 -13.11 6.20
CA ILE A 126 -2.98 -12.71 4.80
C ILE A 126 -3.11 -11.19 4.77
N VAL A 127 -2.31 -10.54 3.94
CA VAL A 127 -2.36 -9.10 3.72
C VAL A 127 -2.95 -8.84 2.35
N ILE A 128 -4.01 -8.02 2.29
CA ILE A 128 -4.63 -7.61 1.02
C ILE A 128 -4.37 -6.12 0.83
N ASP A 129 -3.69 -5.73 -0.25
CA ASP A 129 -3.62 -4.34 -0.67
C ASP A 129 -4.50 -4.09 -1.89
N PHE A 130 -5.52 -3.23 -1.73
CA PHE A 130 -6.40 -2.78 -2.80
C PHE A 130 -5.82 -1.53 -3.49
N GLY A 131 -4.69 -1.71 -4.15
CA GLY A 131 -3.95 -0.70 -4.89
C GLY A 131 -4.23 -0.67 -6.39
N THR A 132 -3.21 -0.29 -7.18
CA THR A 132 -3.21 -0.37 -8.66
C THR A 132 -3.37 -1.82 -9.12
N ALA A 133 -2.67 -2.73 -8.48
CA ALA A 133 -2.98 -4.16 -8.43
C ALA A 133 -3.64 -4.47 -7.08
N THR A 134 -4.45 -5.52 -7.00
CA THR A 134 -4.84 -6.12 -5.73
C THR A 134 -3.88 -7.26 -5.44
N THR A 135 -3.15 -7.18 -4.33
CA THR A 135 -2.23 -8.23 -3.90
C THR A 135 -2.78 -8.97 -2.68
N TYR A 136 -2.46 -10.25 -2.58
CA TYR A 136 -2.80 -11.12 -1.45
C TYR A 136 -1.50 -11.81 -1.03
N ASP A 137 -0.94 -11.39 0.09
CA ASP A 137 0.35 -11.86 0.58
C ASP A 137 0.17 -12.71 1.82
N ILE A 138 0.76 -13.91 1.86
CA ILE A 138 0.71 -14.78 3.03
C ILE A 138 2.02 -14.69 3.82
N VAL A 139 1.88 -14.39 5.10
CA VAL A 139 2.98 -14.40 6.07
C VAL A 139 2.69 -15.48 7.11
N GLY A 140 3.56 -16.44 7.21
CA GLY A 140 3.45 -17.58 8.15
C GLY A 140 3.64 -17.18 9.61
N PRO A 141 3.42 -18.14 10.54
CA PRO A 141 3.45 -17.89 11.98
C PRO A 141 4.81 -17.41 12.50
N GLU A 142 5.91 -17.74 11.80
CA GLU A 142 7.28 -17.33 12.16
C GLU A 142 7.76 -16.07 11.45
N GLY A 143 6.85 -15.28 10.86
CA GLY A 143 7.21 -14.09 10.11
C GLY A 143 7.90 -14.41 8.77
N THR A 144 7.47 -15.47 8.10
CA THR A 144 7.94 -15.86 6.78
C THR A 144 6.98 -15.40 5.70
N PHE A 145 7.44 -14.54 4.80
CA PHE A 145 6.68 -14.18 3.59
C PHE A 145 6.78 -15.37 2.59
N GLU A 146 5.70 -16.10 2.40
CA GLU A 146 5.73 -17.42 1.77
C GLU A 146 5.23 -17.44 0.33
N GLY A 147 4.30 -16.56 0.00
CA GLY A 147 3.71 -16.53 -1.32
C GLY A 147 2.73 -15.39 -1.50
N ALA A 148 2.22 -15.28 -2.70
CA ALA A 148 1.29 -14.21 -3.06
C ALA A 148 0.41 -14.53 -4.25
N VAL A 149 -0.69 -13.77 -4.34
CA VAL A 149 -1.51 -13.66 -5.55
C VAL A 149 -1.55 -12.18 -5.96
N ILE A 150 -1.46 -11.91 -7.25
CA ILE A 150 -1.55 -10.56 -7.82
C ILE A 150 -2.69 -10.56 -8.83
N ALA A 151 -3.64 -9.67 -8.66
CA ALA A 151 -4.79 -9.49 -9.55
C ALA A 151 -4.91 -8.02 -10.00
N PRO A 152 -5.65 -7.73 -11.07
CA PRO A 152 -5.95 -6.35 -11.43
C PRO A 152 -6.68 -5.65 -10.29
N GLY A 153 -6.22 -4.44 -9.92
CA GLY A 153 -6.90 -3.62 -8.91
C GLY A 153 -8.29 -3.16 -9.38
N ILE A 154 -9.11 -2.72 -8.43
CA ILE A 154 -10.51 -2.30 -8.69
C ILE A 154 -10.57 -1.22 -9.76
N ARG A 155 -9.73 -0.17 -9.63
CA ARG A 155 -9.67 0.92 -10.62
C ARG A 155 -9.14 0.46 -11.96
N THR A 156 -8.11 -0.38 -11.97
CA THR A 156 -7.54 -0.97 -13.19
C THR A 156 -8.57 -1.81 -13.94
N SER A 157 -9.34 -2.63 -13.25
CA SER A 157 -10.44 -3.42 -13.83
C SER A 157 -11.54 -2.54 -14.40
N ALA A 158 -11.93 -1.49 -13.67
CA ALA A 158 -12.90 -0.52 -14.14
C ALA A 158 -12.43 0.20 -15.40
N GLN A 159 -11.19 0.70 -15.41
CA GLN A 159 -10.58 1.36 -16.56
C GLN A 159 -10.50 0.45 -17.78
N ALA A 160 -10.19 -0.83 -17.60
CA ALA A 160 -10.16 -1.80 -18.69
C ALA A 160 -11.52 -1.91 -19.38
N LEU A 161 -12.64 -1.90 -18.63
CA LEU A 161 -13.98 -1.97 -19.20
C LEU A 161 -14.27 -0.77 -20.10
N TRP A 162 -14.14 0.46 -19.61
CA TRP A 162 -14.52 1.63 -20.42
C TRP A 162 -13.48 2.00 -21.49
N ASN A 163 -12.20 1.61 -21.33
CA ASN A 163 -11.20 1.84 -22.38
C ASN A 163 -11.27 0.82 -23.52
N MET A 164 -11.74 -0.40 -23.26
CA MET A 164 -11.75 -1.49 -24.24
C MET A 164 -13.12 -1.71 -24.89
N ALA A 165 -14.20 -1.21 -24.30
CA ALA A 165 -15.57 -1.42 -24.79
C ALA A 165 -16.18 -0.10 -25.30
N ALA A 166 -16.45 -0.03 -26.61
CA ALA A 166 -16.90 1.20 -27.28
C ALA A 166 -18.16 1.86 -26.68
N MET A 167 -19.02 1.09 -26.03
CA MET A 167 -20.33 1.56 -25.51
C MET A 167 -20.39 1.67 -23.99
N LEU A 168 -19.29 1.39 -23.27
CA LEU A 168 -19.28 1.49 -21.82
C LEU A 168 -18.70 2.83 -21.38
N PRO A 169 -19.46 3.65 -20.60
CA PRO A 169 -18.98 4.93 -20.11
C PRO A 169 -17.99 4.78 -18.94
N GLU A 170 -17.22 5.82 -18.66
CA GLU A 170 -16.51 5.92 -17.38
C GLU A 170 -17.51 6.00 -16.24
N VAL A 171 -17.29 5.20 -15.19
CA VAL A 171 -18.19 5.12 -14.03
C VAL A 171 -17.44 5.39 -12.72
N GLU A 172 -18.13 6.03 -11.79
CA GLU A 172 -17.65 6.11 -10.42
C GLU A 172 -17.65 4.73 -9.75
N ILE A 173 -16.55 4.38 -9.07
CA ILE A 173 -16.46 3.11 -8.33
C ILE A 173 -17.19 3.26 -7.01
N LYS A 174 -18.41 2.78 -6.97
CA LYS A 174 -19.26 2.72 -5.77
C LYS A 174 -20.14 1.48 -5.79
N LYS A 175 -20.52 1.00 -4.61
CA LYS A 175 -21.43 -0.13 -4.48
C LYS A 175 -22.83 0.27 -4.96
N PRO A 176 -23.41 -0.44 -5.93
CA PRO A 176 -24.80 -0.26 -6.30
C PRO A 176 -25.74 -0.94 -5.28
N ALA A 177 -27.03 -0.61 -5.34
CA ALA A 177 -28.03 -1.16 -4.43
C ALA A 177 -28.28 -2.67 -4.63
N SER A 178 -28.02 -3.20 -5.82
CA SER A 178 -28.27 -4.60 -6.18
C SER A 178 -27.22 -5.13 -7.14
N VAL A 179 -26.93 -6.42 -7.05
CA VAL A 179 -26.13 -7.17 -8.04
C VAL A 179 -26.87 -7.22 -9.39
N MET A 180 -28.19 -7.40 -9.36
CA MET A 180 -29.02 -7.37 -10.56
C MET A 180 -29.41 -5.92 -10.89
N ALA A 181 -28.52 -5.24 -11.56
CA ALA A 181 -28.75 -3.86 -12.00
C ALA A 181 -29.53 -3.81 -13.32
N LYS A 182 -30.26 -2.70 -13.56
CA LYS A 182 -31.13 -2.54 -14.73
C LYS A 182 -30.61 -1.49 -15.73
N GLU A 183 -29.50 -0.85 -15.44
CA GLU A 183 -28.90 0.21 -16.25
C GLU A 183 -27.41 -0.08 -16.44
N THR A 184 -26.80 0.37 -17.55
CA THR A 184 -25.40 0.09 -17.89
C THR A 184 -24.45 0.52 -16.77
N VAL A 185 -24.61 1.73 -16.25
CA VAL A 185 -23.74 2.27 -15.19
C VAL A 185 -23.79 1.41 -13.93
N SER A 186 -24.98 1.13 -13.42
CA SER A 186 -25.15 0.30 -12.22
C SER A 186 -24.76 -1.16 -12.45
N SER A 187 -24.89 -1.68 -13.68
CA SER A 187 -24.43 -3.03 -14.05
C SER A 187 -22.90 -3.10 -14.03
N MET A 188 -22.21 -2.08 -14.56
CA MET A 188 -20.75 -1.99 -14.47
C MET A 188 -20.28 -1.88 -13.01
N GLN A 189 -20.92 -1.03 -12.22
CA GLN A 189 -20.61 -0.88 -10.79
C GLN A 189 -20.81 -2.20 -10.03
N ALA A 190 -21.89 -2.94 -10.34
CA ALA A 190 -22.16 -4.25 -9.75
C ALA A 190 -21.06 -5.25 -10.09
N GLY A 191 -20.71 -5.38 -11.36
CA GLY A 191 -19.63 -6.28 -11.80
C GLY A 191 -18.27 -5.93 -11.19
N ILE A 192 -17.93 -4.65 -11.13
CA ILE A 192 -16.68 -4.17 -10.55
C ILE A 192 -16.63 -4.46 -9.03
N VAL A 193 -17.62 -4.03 -8.27
CA VAL A 193 -17.58 -4.11 -6.79
C VAL A 193 -17.83 -5.53 -6.31
N PHE A 194 -18.93 -6.17 -6.73
CA PHE A 194 -19.22 -7.53 -6.28
C PHE A 194 -18.26 -8.57 -6.87
N GLY A 195 -17.74 -8.31 -8.08
CA GLY A 195 -16.69 -9.13 -8.66
C GLY A 195 -15.41 -9.12 -7.82
N GLN A 196 -14.99 -7.95 -7.31
CA GLN A 196 -13.83 -7.85 -6.42
C GLN A 196 -14.09 -8.47 -5.04
N ILE A 197 -15.31 -8.37 -4.50
CA ILE A 197 -15.68 -9.06 -3.26
C ILE A 197 -15.55 -10.57 -3.46
N GLY A 198 -16.18 -11.14 -4.48
CA GLY A 198 -16.12 -12.58 -4.76
C GLY A 198 -14.68 -13.05 -5.06
N GLN A 199 -13.87 -12.23 -5.74
CA GLN A 199 -12.45 -12.52 -5.95
C GLN A 199 -11.69 -12.59 -4.61
N ALA A 200 -11.91 -11.61 -3.71
CA ALA A 200 -11.26 -11.59 -2.40
C ALA A 200 -11.68 -12.81 -1.56
N GLU A 201 -12.97 -13.11 -1.50
CA GLU A 201 -13.48 -14.28 -0.77
C GLU A 201 -12.90 -15.59 -1.30
N TYR A 202 -12.90 -15.78 -2.60
CA TYR A 202 -12.39 -17.01 -3.20
C TYR A 202 -10.89 -17.16 -2.96
N ILE A 203 -10.08 -16.11 -3.23
CA ILE A 203 -8.63 -16.15 -3.09
C ILE A 203 -8.22 -16.35 -1.64
N VAL A 204 -8.81 -15.62 -0.69
CA VAL A 204 -8.53 -15.75 0.74
C VAL A 204 -8.82 -17.17 1.22
N ASN A 205 -10.01 -17.70 0.90
CA ASN A 205 -10.38 -19.06 1.29
C ASN A 205 -9.46 -20.12 0.65
N LYS A 206 -9.02 -19.88 -0.58
CA LYS A 206 -8.09 -20.76 -1.27
C LYS A 206 -6.70 -20.75 -0.62
N ILE A 207 -6.17 -19.56 -0.28
CA ILE A 207 -4.90 -19.41 0.44
C ILE A 207 -4.98 -20.09 1.83
N LYS A 208 -6.05 -19.85 2.61
CA LYS A 208 -6.26 -20.49 3.91
C LYS A 208 -6.23 -22.02 3.80
N LYS A 209 -6.89 -22.58 2.77
CA LYS A 209 -6.90 -24.01 2.53
C LYS A 209 -5.53 -24.56 2.10
N GLU A 210 -4.79 -23.86 1.25
CA GLU A 210 -3.52 -24.32 0.71
C GLU A 210 -2.37 -24.18 1.71
N SER A 211 -2.39 -23.12 2.53
CA SER A 211 -1.38 -22.90 3.57
C SER A 211 -1.47 -23.94 4.71
N GLY A 212 -2.65 -24.49 4.95
CA GLY A 212 -2.90 -25.43 6.05
C GLY A 212 -2.77 -24.79 7.44
N TYR A 213 -2.71 -23.47 7.53
CA TYR A 213 -2.65 -22.78 8.81
C TYR A 213 -4.02 -22.60 9.43
N ASP A 214 -4.10 -22.79 10.75
CA ASP A 214 -5.27 -22.46 11.53
C ASP A 214 -5.29 -20.97 11.92
N ASN A 215 -6.48 -20.40 12.07
CA ASN A 215 -6.70 -19.04 12.57
C ASN A 215 -5.94 -17.95 11.79
N VAL A 216 -5.86 -18.09 10.47
CA VAL A 216 -5.22 -17.10 9.60
C VAL A 216 -5.99 -15.78 9.63
N LYS A 217 -5.35 -14.75 10.14
CA LYS A 217 -5.90 -13.39 10.15
C LYS A 217 -5.85 -12.77 8.78
N VAL A 218 -6.83 -11.95 8.41
CA VAL A 218 -6.87 -11.24 7.12
C VAL A 218 -6.89 -9.74 7.37
N VAL A 219 -5.84 -9.06 6.97
CA VAL A 219 -5.67 -7.62 7.12
C VAL A 219 -5.70 -6.98 5.74
N ALA A 220 -6.57 -6.01 5.54
CA ALA A 220 -6.67 -5.28 4.28
C ALA A 220 -6.20 -3.84 4.41
N THR A 221 -5.62 -3.31 3.34
CA THR A 221 -5.23 -1.91 3.17
C THR A 221 -5.57 -1.42 1.75
N GLY A 222 -5.11 -0.24 1.39
CA GLY A 222 -5.31 0.35 0.07
C GLY A 222 -6.54 1.27 -0.02
N GLY A 223 -6.49 2.20 -0.96
CA GLY A 223 -7.44 3.33 -1.02
C GLY A 223 -8.89 2.95 -1.29
N LEU A 224 -9.14 1.84 -2.00
CA LEU A 224 -10.50 1.34 -2.31
C LEU A 224 -10.92 0.17 -1.40
N GLY A 225 -10.05 -0.28 -0.50
CA GLY A 225 -10.30 -1.40 0.41
C GLY A 225 -11.52 -1.18 1.32
N ASN A 226 -11.80 0.06 1.72
CA ASN A 226 -12.95 0.38 2.57
C ASN A 226 -14.31 0.01 1.93
N ILE A 227 -14.41 0.01 0.60
CA ILE A 227 -15.64 -0.38 -0.11
C ILE A 227 -15.83 -1.89 0.00
N ILE A 228 -14.74 -2.66 -0.11
CA ILE A 228 -14.78 -4.12 -0.12
C ILE A 228 -14.88 -4.68 1.29
N SER A 229 -14.06 -4.16 2.23
CA SER A 229 -13.97 -4.69 3.60
C SER A 229 -15.25 -4.60 4.40
N LYS A 230 -16.18 -3.73 4.01
CA LYS A 230 -17.51 -3.60 4.66
C LYS A 230 -18.55 -4.61 4.13
N GLU A 231 -18.23 -5.32 3.07
CA GLU A 231 -19.16 -6.14 2.32
C GLU A 231 -18.83 -7.64 2.39
N THR A 232 -17.83 -8.00 3.17
CA THR A 232 -17.39 -9.38 3.30
C THR A 232 -16.82 -9.66 4.69
N ASP A 233 -17.11 -10.86 5.20
CA ASP A 233 -16.62 -11.33 6.50
C ASP A 233 -15.22 -11.99 6.41
N VAL A 234 -14.63 -12.11 5.23
CA VAL A 234 -13.31 -12.73 5.09
C VAL A 234 -12.17 -11.81 5.49
N ILE A 235 -12.43 -10.49 5.59
CA ILE A 235 -11.48 -9.46 6.01
C ILE A 235 -11.72 -9.14 7.48
N ASP A 236 -10.79 -9.53 8.35
CA ASP A 236 -10.91 -9.29 9.80
C ASP A 236 -10.63 -7.82 10.16
N ILE A 237 -9.68 -7.19 9.46
CA ILE A 237 -9.22 -5.82 9.78
C ILE A 237 -9.00 -5.05 8.49
N TYR A 238 -9.52 -3.81 8.44
CA TYR A 238 -9.12 -2.83 7.42
C TYR A 238 -8.30 -1.71 8.07
N ASP A 239 -7.01 -1.62 7.68
CA ASP A 239 -6.09 -0.60 8.18
C ASP A 239 -5.57 0.27 7.02
N PRO A 240 -6.16 1.46 6.81
CA PRO A 240 -5.77 2.35 5.70
C PRO A 240 -4.37 2.97 5.86
N GLN A 241 -3.75 2.79 7.03
CA GLN A 241 -2.41 3.31 7.34
C GLN A 241 -1.35 2.20 7.43
N LEU A 242 -1.69 0.97 7.05
CA LEU A 242 -0.83 -0.21 7.23
C LEU A 242 0.57 0.03 6.68
N THR A 243 0.68 0.46 5.43
CA THR A 243 1.97 0.73 4.76
C THR A 243 2.80 1.79 5.49
N LEU A 244 2.16 2.89 5.92
CA LEU A 244 2.86 3.96 6.66
C LEU A 244 3.36 3.49 8.03
N LYS A 245 2.57 2.68 8.72
CA LYS A 245 2.98 2.02 9.98
C LYS A 245 4.13 1.04 9.76
N GLY A 246 4.09 0.28 8.67
CA GLY A 246 5.16 -0.64 8.29
C GLY A 246 6.49 0.06 8.05
N LEU A 247 6.47 1.18 7.33
CA LEU A 247 7.65 2.03 7.14
C LEU A 247 8.22 2.52 8.46
N LYS A 248 7.35 2.99 9.38
CA LYS A 248 7.80 3.40 10.72
C LYS A 248 8.43 2.23 11.49
N ILE A 249 7.80 1.05 11.48
CA ILE A 249 8.35 -0.14 12.15
C ILE A 249 9.72 -0.50 11.61
N ILE A 250 9.91 -0.47 10.28
CA ILE A 250 11.21 -0.75 9.64
C ILE A 250 12.23 0.32 10.03
N TYR A 251 11.85 1.60 10.00
CA TYR A 251 12.73 2.69 10.44
C TYR A 251 13.23 2.46 11.87
N ASP A 252 12.33 2.21 12.82
CA ASP A 252 12.65 1.99 14.22
C ASP A 252 13.57 0.78 14.43
N LYS A 253 13.34 -0.33 13.70
CA LYS A 253 14.22 -1.53 13.75
C LYS A 253 15.65 -1.24 13.31
N ASN A 254 15.84 -0.28 12.41
CA ASN A 254 17.17 0.06 11.87
C ASN A 254 17.86 1.20 12.61
N ASN A 255 17.12 1.99 13.42
CA ASN A 255 17.64 3.14 14.17
C ASN A 255 17.64 2.94 15.68
N LYS A 256 17.19 1.81 16.21
CA LYS A 256 17.41 1.50 17.64
C LYS A 256 18.92 1.46 17.87
N LYS A 257 19.45 2.52 18.54
CA LYS A 257 20.80 2.49 19.10
C LYS A 257 20.86 1.26 20.01
N ARG A 258 21.86 0.40 19.78
CA ARG A 258 22.21 -0.71 20.68
C ARG A 258 22.59 -0.19 22.06
#